data_84f6e9c48accc8c677b93baf6702151b
#
_entry.id   84f6e9c48accc8c677b93baf6702151b
#
_cell.length_a   1.000
_cell.length_b   1.000
_cell.length_c   1.000
_cell.angle_alpha   90.00
_cell.angle_beta   90.00
_cell.angle_gamma   90.00
#
_symmetry.space_group_name_H-M   'P 1'
#
loop_
_entity.id
_entity.type
_entity.pdbx_description
1 polymer ?
#
loop_
_entity_poly.entity_id
_entity_poly.type
_entity_poly.pdbx_seq_one_letter_code
_entity_poly.pdbx_strand_id
1 'polypeptide(L)'
;MNLTRSLTLAALLGLLTSCEPADPKPPGPSGTGGATDQAKHGGVGPVLITTKSGVEMVYVPGGEFTMGSDRGNPDEAPAHRIRLSPFLMDKFEVTHEAFAKAQIPNPSHWQDGPQKPVERVRWRDAKRYCNERSLLEGLQSCYNEKTADWDCNFAANGYRLPTEAEWECACRVGTEGPYDFGTADKLRQHAWMAENSDQKTHPVGQKKPNGFGIFDLYGNVSEWCEDVYSPTYYRESPGVDPQGPVNPGKDVKRVIRGGSWKSSPGQCQATARQGERTGDTDACFSTDFCGFRCVRRVTPEELGALKGSK
;
A
#
# COMPACT_ATOMS: atom_id res chain seq x y z
N MET A 1 58.10 17.12 -37.11
CA MET A 1 59.07 16.04 -36.81
C MET A 1 58.22 14.88 -36.34
N ASN A 2 57.84 14.01 -37.26
CA ASN A 2 58.38 12.64 -37.51
C ASN A 2 58.29 11.77 -36.21
N LEU A 3 57.65 10.62 -36.14
CA LEU A 3 57.61 9.47 -37.07
C LEU A 3 56.47 8.50 -36.68
N THR A 4 55.82 8.06 -37.71
CA THR A 4 55.04 6.84 -37.86
C THR A 4 55.77 5.54 -37.43
N ARG A 5 55.05 4.54 -36.95
CA ARG A 5 55.30 3.14 -37.35
C ARG A 5 54.06 2.28 -37.17
N SER A 6 53.54 1.82 -38.28
CA SER A 6 52.70 0.67 -38.47
C SER A 6 53.48 -0.63 -38.24
N LEU A 7 52.85 -1.69 -37.77
CA LEU A 7 53.26 -3.06 -38.01
C LEU A 7 52.02 -3.99 -38.01
N THR A 8 51.75 -4.50 -39.19
CA THR A 8 50.88 -5.61 -39.56
C THR A 8 51.62 -6.92 -39.33
N LEU A 9 50.91 -7.97 -38.94
CA LEU A 9 51.13 -9.39 -39.33
C LEU A 9 50.17 -10.28 -38.61
N ALA A 10 49.29 -10.91 -39.22
CA ALA A 10 49.23 -12.13 -40.09
C ALA A 10 48.53 -13.28 -39.34
N ALA A 11 47.56 -13.82 -40.02
CA ALA A 11 46.69 -14.93 -39.65
C ALA A 11 47.45 -16.26 -39.53
N LEU A 12 46.95 -17.14 -38.67
CA LEU A 12 47.15 -18.58 -38.82
C LEU A 12 45.87 -19.33 -38.51
N LEU A 13 45.31 -19.97 -39.49
CA LEU A 13 44.22 -20.94 -39.43
C LEU A 13 44.73 -22.24 -38.79
N GLY A 14 44.01 -22.76 -37.81
CA GLY A 14 44.19 -24.12 -37.30
C GLY A 14 42.84 -24.76 -37.07
N LEU A 15 42.42 -25.59 -38.00
CA LEU A 15 41.32 -26.56 -37.86
C LEU A 15 41.76 -27.65 -36.88
N LEU A 16 41.03 -27.83 -35.80
CA LEU A 16 41.03 -29.09 -35.04
C LEU A 16 39.58 -29.47 -34.73
N THR A 17 39.14 -30.53 -35.34
CA THR A 17 37.95 -31.31 -35.05
C THR A 17 38.12 -32.01 -33.71
N SER A 18 37.19 -31.82 -32.78
CA SER A 18 37.10 -32.70 -31.61
C SER A 18 35.62 -32.98 -31.29
N CYS A 19 35.36 -34.26 -31.12
CA CYS A 19 34.09 -34.87 -30.75
C CYS A 19 33.47 -34.29 -29.51
N GLU A 20 32.19 -33.98 -29.59
CA GLU A 20 31.33 -33.72 -28.43
C GLU A 20 30.94 -35.04 -27.74
N PRO A 21 31.00 -35.14 -26.41
CA PRO A 21 30.28 -36.17 -25.69
C PRO A 21 28.84 -35.71 -25.40
N ALA A 22 27.88 -36.59 -25.64
CA ALA A 22 26.45 -36.36 -25.40
C ALA A 22 26.15 -36.10 -23.94
N ASP A 23 25.37 -35.04 -23.69
CA ASP A 23 24.82 -34.69 -22.38
C ASP A 23 23.78 -35.72 -21.89
N PRO A 24 23.80 -36.13 -20.63
CA PRO A 24 22.78 -36.98 -20.06
C PRO A 24 21.47 -36.21 -19.82
N LYS A 25 20.40 -36.79 -20.34
CA LYS A 25 19.00 -36.34 -20.19
C LYS A 25 18.64 -36.16 -18.69
N PRO A 26 18.05 -35.01 -18.26
CA PRO A 26 17.64 -34.86 -16.90
C PRO A 26 16.48 -35.79 -16.55
N PRO A 27 16.39 -36.28 -15.28
CA PRO A 27 15.28 -37.10 -14.84
C PRO A 27 14.01 -36.26 -14.74
N GLY A 28 12.91 -36.84 -15.21
CA GLY A 28 11.57 -36.20 -15.13
C GLY A 28 11.11 -35.98 -13.72
N PRO A 29 10.24 -34.99 -13.48
CA PRO A 29 9.74 -34.66 -12.13
C PRO A 29 8.76 -35.74 -11.65
N SER A 30 9.14 -36.47 -10.60
CA SER A 30 8.20 -37.24 -9.80
C SER A 30 7.38 -36.26 -8.92
N GLY A 31 6.16 -36.02 -9.36
CA GLY A 31 5.24 -35.18 -8.59
C GLY A 31 4.64 -35.93 -7.41
N THR A 32 4.70 -35.35 -6.25
CA THR A 32 3.64 -35.38 -5.26
C THR A 32 3.52 -33.98 -4.70
N GLY A 33 2.84 -33.13 -5.44
CA GLY A 33 2.47 -31.79 -4.98
C GLY A 33 1.34 -31.93 -3.99
N GLY A 34 1.64 -31.69 -2.73
CA GLY A 34 0.61 -31.33 -1.76
C GLY A 34 -0.03 -30.01 -2.22
N ALA A 35 -1.28 -30.08 -2.63
CA ALA A 35 -2.09 -28.91 -2.86
C ALA A 35 -2.22 -28.16 -1.52
N THR A 36 -1.52 -27.06 -1.36
CA THR A 36 -1.82 -26.09 -0.34
C THR A 36 -3.17 -25.48 -0.67
N ASP A 37 -4.10 -25.70 0.21
CA ASP A 37 -5.46 -25.17 0.19
C ASP A 37 -5.38 -23.64 0.12
N GLN A 38 -5.38 -23.10 -1.09
CA GLN A 38 -5.65 -21.68 -1.30
C GLN A 38 -7.09 -21.50 -0.89
N ALA A 39 -7.32 -20.84 0.23
CA ALA A 39 -8.62 -20.39 0.63
C ALA A 39 -9.19 -19.53 -0.51
N LYS A 40 -9.93 -20.18 -1.41
CA LYS A 40 -10.78 -19.50 -2.39
C LYS A 40 -11.75 -18.68 -1.56
N HIS A 41 -11.60 -17.36 -1.56
CA HIS A 41 -12.64 -16.47 -1.08
C HIS A 41 -13.85 -16.72 -1.99
N GLY A 42 -14.73 -17.59 -1.52
CA GLY A 42 -15.92 -18.01 -2.26
C GLY A 42 -16.75 -16.80 -2.61
N GLY A 43 -17.11 -16.66 -3.85
CA GLY A 43 -17.98 -15.78 -4.63
C GLY A 43 -19.01 -14.87 -3.96
N VAL A 44 -18.73 -14.30 -2.79
CA VAL A 44 -19.50 -13.22 -2.18
C VAL A 44 -18.81 -11.92 -2.61
N GLY A 45 -19.56 -11.03 -3.27
CA GLY A 45 -19.06 -9.72 -3.65
C GLY A 45 -18.52 -8.93 -2.45
N PRO A 46 -17.90 -7.76 -2.70
CA PRO A 46 -17.34 -6.94 -1.63
C PRO A 46 -18.41 -6.61 -0.59
N VAL A 47 -18.09 -6.82 0.68
CA VAL A 47 -18.99 -6.48 1.78
C VAL A 47 -18.77 -5.02 2.14
N LEU A 48 -19.79 -4.19 1.92
CA LEU A 48 -19.75 -2.74 2.08
C LEU A 48 -20.58 -2.28 3.26
N ILE A 49 -20.10 -1.26 3.95
CA ILE A 49 -20.83 -0.52 4.96
C ILE A 49 -20.81 0.95 4.56
N THR A 50 -21.98 1.58 4.48
CA THR A 50 -22.09 3.04 4.35
C THR A 50 -22.15 3.65 5.74
N THR A 51 -21.20 4.53 6.04
CA THR A 51 -21.08 5.18 7.36
C THR A 51 -22.09 6.32 7.50
N LYS A 52 -22.26 6.87 8.70
CA LYS A 52 -23.16 8.02 8.94
C LYS A 52 -22.76 9.27 8.14
N SER A 53 -21.47 9.46 7.88
CA SER A 53 -20.98 10.55 7.02
C SER A 53 -21.20 10.30 5.51
N GLY A 54 -21.75 9.14 5.12
CA GLY A 54 -22.01 8.76 3.74
C GLY A 54 -20.78 8.22 3.00
N VAL A 55 -19.71 7.87 3.70
CA VAL A 55 -18.51 7.25 3.13
C VAL A 55 -18.66 5.73 3.12
N GLU A 56 -18.38 5.10 2.00
CA GLU A 56 -18.37 3.64 1.89
C GLU A 56 -17.07 3.05 2.42
N MET A 57 -17.20 2.03 3.27
CA MET A 57 -16.08 1.24 3.75
C MET A 57 -16.24 -0.23 3.36
N VAL A 58 -15.13 -0.87 3.07
CA VAL A 58 -15.04 -2.28 2.72
C VAL A 58 -14.63 -3.07 3.96
N TYR A 59 -15.31 -4.18 4.21
CA TYR A 59 -14.92 -5.14 5.22
C TYR A 59 -13.75 -5.99 4.73
N VAL A 60 -12.62 -5.93 5.44
CA VAL A 60 -11.45 -6.78 5.25
C VAL A 60 -11.44 -7.82 6.37
N PRO A 61 -11.54 -9.11 6.06
CA PRO A 61 -11.73 -10.15 7.08
C PRO A 61 -10.51 -10.38 7.97
N GLY A 62 -9.35 -9.79 7.63
CA GLY A 62 -8.11 -10.08 8.32
C GLY A 62 -7.64 -11.51 8.04
N GLY A 63 -7.03 -12.15 9.05
CA GLY A 63 -6.49 -13.49 8.93
C GLY A 63 -4.98 -13.52 8.71
N GLU A 64 -4.44 -14.67 8.37
CA GLU A 64 -3.01 -14.84 8.12
C GLU A 64 -2.66 -14.49 6.66
N PHE A 65 -1.58 -13.77 6.46
CA PHE A 65 -1.00 -13.51 5.15
C PHE A 65 0.52 -13.33 5.24
N THR A 66 1.19 -13.41 4.11
CA THR A 66 2.63 -13.12 4.01
C THR A 66 2.81 -11.65 3.65
N MET A 67 3.38 -10.87 4.58
CA MET A 67 3.74 -9.46 4.38
C MET A 67 5.15 -9.35 3.84
N GLY A 68 5.37 -8.38 2.92
CA GLY A 68 6.68 -8.13 2.32
C GLY A 68 7.01 -9.06 1.15
N SER A 69 8.26 -9.00 0.71
CA SER A 69 8.77 -9.79 -0.42
C SER A 69 10.29 -9.95 -0.34
N ASP A 70 10.78 -11.18 -0.54
CA ASP A 70 12.22 -11.45 -0.68
C ASP A 70 12.75 -11.17 -2.11
N ARG A 71 11.86 -10.72 -3.01
CA ARG A 71 12.17 -10.42 -4.42
C ARG A 71 12.04 -8.94 -4.77
N GLY A 72 11.62 -8.12 -3.79
CA GLY A 72 11.44 -6.68 -3.93
C GLY A 72 12.69 -5.89 -3.55
N ASN A 73 12.49 -4.66 -3.10
CA ASN A 73 13.56 -3.84 -2.53
C ASN A 73 14.04 -4.42 -1.18
N PRO A 74 15.26 -4.09 -0.74
CA PRO A 74 15.81 -4.61 0.53
C PRO A 74 14.96 -4.32 1.76
N ASP A 75 14.19 -3.23 1.76
CA ASP A 75 13.31 -2.81 2.85
C ASP A 75 11.93 -3.52 2.83
N GLU A 76 11.62 -4.25 1.76
CA GLU A 76 10.46 -5.12 1.66
C GLU A 76 10.74 -6.52 2.26
N ALA A 77 11.98 -6.83 2.58
CA ALA A 77 12.43 -8.12 3.09
C ALA A 77 12.71 -8.10 4.62
N PRO A 78 12.60 -9.25 5.28
CA PRO A 78 12.14 -10.54 4.77
C PRO A 78 10.62 -10.61 4.60
N ALA A 79 10.16 -11.42 3.66
CA ALA A 79 8.78 -11.85 3.63
C ALA A 79 8.48 -12.65 4.92
N HIS A 80 7.40 -12.30 5.62
CA HIS A 80 7.09 -12.91 6.92
C HIS A 80 5.58 -13.07 7.12
N ARG A 81 5.21 -14.10 7.86
CA ARG A 81 3.79 -14.36 8.14
C ARG A 81 3.31 -13.55 9.33
N ILE A 82 2.18 -12.89 9.14
CA ILE A 82 1.48 -12.16 10.19
C ILE A 82 -0.01 -12.50 10.16
N ARG A 83 -0.68 -12.22 11.28
CA ARG A 83 -2.14 -12.33 11.42
C ARG A 83 -2.71 -10.96 11.75
N LEU A 84 -3.78 -10.58 11.07
CA LEU A 84 -4.52 -9.36 11.35
C LEU A 84 -5.92 -9.65 11.87
N SER A 85 -6.38 -8.85 12.81
CA SER A 85 -7.78 -8.72 13.18
C SER A 85 -8.60 -8.16 12.02
N PRO A 86 -9.90 -8.46 11.90
CA PRO A 86 -10.75 -7.87 10.86
C PRO A 86 -10.93 -6.36 11.07
N PHE A 87 -11.01 -5.62 9.97
CA PHE A 87 -11.17 -4.16 9.99
C PHE A 87 -12.03 -3.67 8.83
N LEU A 88 -12.44 -2.42 8.90
CA LEU A 88 -13.08 -1.69 7.81
C LEU A 88 -12.08 -0.70 7.24
N MET A 89 -12.02 -0.60 5.91
CA MET A 89 -11.16 0.33 5.18
C MET A 89 -12.00 1.15 4.22
N ASP A 90 -11.72 2.45 4.12
CA ASP A 90 -12.35 3.32 3.13
C ASP A 90 -12.17 2.74 1.73
N LYS A 91 -13.28 2.68 0.98
CA LYS A 91 -13.31 2.16 -0.38
C LYS A 91 -12.42 2.97 -1.33
N PHE A 92 -12.31 4.26 -1.06
CA PHE A 92 -11.54 5.24 -1.81
C PHE A 92 -10.55 5.97 -0.90
N GLU A 93 -9.58 6.65 -1.49
CA GLU A 93 -8.81 7.69 -0.84
C GLU A 93 -9.75 8.79 -0.33
N VAL A 94 -9.41 9.47 0.76
CA VAL A 94 -10.24 10.59 1.27
C VAL A 94 -10.30 11.69 0.23
N THR A 95 -11.52 11.99 -0.21
CA THR A 95 -11.77 13.01 -1.24
C THR A 95 -11.89 14.41 -0.65
N HIS A 96 -11.80 15.45 -1.50
CA HIS A 96 -12.04 16.84 -1.09
C HIS A 96 -13.42 17.01 -0.45
N GLU A 97 -14.45 16.36 -1.01
CA GLU A 97 -15.82 16.41 -0.45
C GLU A 97 -15.88 15.81 0.96
N ALA A 98 -15.26 14.65 1.15
CA ALA A 98 -15.21 14.01 2.47
C ALA A 98 -14.38 14.83 3.46
N PHE A 99 -13.24 15.38 3.02
CA PHE A 99 -12.35 16.18 3.85
C PHE A 99 -13.01 17.48 4.33
N ALA A 100 -13.77 18.12 3.46
CA ALA A 100 -14.48 19.37 3.79
C ALA A 100 -15.49 19.19 4.93
N LYS A 101 -16.07 17.99 5.11
CA LYS A 101 -17.01 17.70 6.23
C LYS A 101 -16.34 17.81 7.60
N ALA A 102 -15.04 17.57 7.68
CA ALA A 102 -14.27 17.73 8.93
C ALA A 102 -13.91 19.19 9.25
N GLN A 103 -14.28 20.14 8.39
CA GLN A 103 -14.00 21.57 8.54
C GLN A 103 -12.51 21.91 8.72
N ILE A 104 -11.64 21.10 8.14
CA ILE A 104 -10.18 21.31 8.09
C ILE A 104 -9.86 22.02 6.79
N PRO A 105 -9.00 23.06 6.76
CA PRO A 105 -8.58 23.71 5.52
C PRO A 105 -7.98 22.71 4.55
N ASN A 106 -8.48 22.69 3.30
CA ASN A 106 -7.98 21.79 2.27
C ASN A 106 -6.62 22.28 1.75
N PRO A 107 -5.52 21.51 1.93
CA PRO A 107 -4.17 21.92 1.53
C PRO A 107 -3.85 21.58 0.06
N SER A 108 -4.74 20.90 -0.64
CA SER A 108 -4.47 20.29 -1.94
C SER A 108 -4.03 21.29 -3.00
N HIS A 109 -3.12 20.85 -3.86
CA HIS A 109 -2.68 21.59 -5.04
C HIS A 109 -3.79 21.61 -6.11
N TRP A 110 -4.37 20.43 -6.43
CA TRP A 110 -5.46 20.33 -7.41
C TRP A 110 -6.81 20.40 -6.73
N GLN A 111 -7.44 21.55 -6.77
CA GLN A 111 -8.77 21.79 -6.16
C GLN A 111 -9.89 21.80 -7.19
N ASP A 112 -9.70 21.15 -8.35
CA ASP A 112 -10.57 21.19 -9.51
C ASP A 112 -11.63 20.07 -9.55
N GLY A 113 -11.97 19.49 -8.39
CA GLY A 113 -13.04 18.49 -8.31
C GLY A 113 -13.27 17.91 -6.91
N PRO A 114 -14.53 17.79 -6.47
CA PRO A 114 -14.87 17.30 -5.14
C PRO A 114 -14.50 15.82 -4.91
N GLN A 115 -14.41 15.04 -6.00
CA GLN A 115 -14.09 13.61 -5.96
C GLN A 115 -12.60 13.32 -6.16
N LYS A 116 -11.75 14.32 -6.27
CA LYS A 116 -10.30 14.11 -6.24
C LYS A 116 -9.82 13.78 -4.83
N PRO A 117 -8.76 12.96 -4.67
CA PRO A 117 -8.16 12.72 -3.36
C PRO A 117 -7.56 14.00 -2.82
N VAL A 118 -7.66 14.22 -1.51
CA VAL A 118 -6.88 15.28 -0.88
C VAL A 118 -5.41 14.88 -0.87
N GLU A 119 -4.54 15.83 -1.21
CA GLU A 119 -3.09 15.68 -1.19
C GLU A 119 -2.42 16.89 -0.49
N ARG A 120 -1.12 16.88 -0.31
CA ARG A 120 -0.36 17.83 0.52
C ARG A 120 -0.78 17.81 2.00
N VAL A 121 -1.42 16.73 2.41
CA VAL A 121 -1.89 16.54 3.79
C VAL A 121 -0.72 16.11 4.65
N ARG A 122 -0.43 16.86 5.70
CA ARG A 122 0.54 16.44 6.72
C ARG A 122 0.01 15.21 7.46
N TRP A 123 0.90 14.40 7.96
CA TRP A 123 0.53 13.19 8.70
C TRP A 123 -0.41 13.48 9.89
N ARG A 124 -0.15 14.55 10.63
CA ARG A 124 -1.04 14.99 11.73
C ARG A 124 -2.38 15.52 11.24
N ASP A 125 -2.44 16.20 10.10
CA ASP A 125 -3.71 16.67 9.54
C ASP A 125 -4.59 15.50 9.12
N ALA A 126 -4.00 14.41 8.61
CA ALA A 126 -4.70 13.16 8.34
C ALA A 126 -5.24 12.52 9.63
N LYS A 127 -4.47 12.51 10.71
CA LYS A 127 -4.91 12.03 12.04
C LYS A 127 -6.03 12.92 12.63
N ARG A 128 -5.91 14.21 12.46
CA ARG A 128 -6.97 15.16 12.86
C ARG A 128 -8.27 14.88 12.11
N TYR A 129 -8.20 14.68 10.79
CA TYR A 129 -9.36 14.29 10.02
C TYR A 129 -10.01 13.01 10.57
N CYS A 130 -9.24 11.99 10.92
CA CYS A 130 -9.75 10.77 11.52
C CYS A 130 -10.51 11.03 12.83
N ASN A 131 -9.98 11.88 13.71
CA ASN A 131 -10.64 12.27 14.95
C ASN A 131 -11.94 13.04 14.69
N GLU A 132 -11.90 14.06 13.83
CA GLU A 132 -13.09 14.87 13.49
C GLU A 132 -14.20 14.01 12.87
N ARG A 133 -13.84 13.11 11.93
CA ARG A 133 -14.79 12.17 11.36
C ARG A 133 -15.37 11.23 12.42
N SER A 134 -14.56 10.77 13.37
CA SER A 134 -15.03 9.94 14.48
C SER A 134 -16.06 10.68 15.33
N LEU A 135 -15.79 11.93 15.69
CA LEU A 135 -16.71 12.78 16.47
C LEU A 135 -18.01 13.05 15.72
N LEU A 136 -17.95 13.37 14.43
CA LEU A 136 -19.14 13.58 13.58
C LEU A 136 -20.07 12.34 13.54
N GLU A 137 -19.51 11.16 13.67
CA GLU A 137 -20.27 9.90 13.66
C GLU A 137 -20.63 9.37 15.06
N GLY A 138 -20.19 10.07 16.12
CA GLY A 138 -20.41 9.67 17.53
C GLY A 138 -19.56 8.50 17.97
N LEU A 139 -18.38 8.33 17.35
CA LEU A 139 -17.39 7.31 17.69
C LEU A 139 -16.31 7.88 18.61
N GLN A 140 -15.60 6.98 19.31
CA GLN A 140 -14.47 7.36 20.15
C GLN A 140 -13.25 7.69 19.28
N SER A 141 -12.69 8.88 19.38
CA SER A 141 -11.44 9.25 18.68
C SER A 141 -10.30 8.31 19.02
N CYS A 142 -9.53 7.95 17.99
CA CYS A 142 -8.35 7.07 18.14
C CYS A 142 -7.12 7.84 18.60
N TYR A 143 -6.98 9.10 18.26
CA TYR A 143 -5.75 9.87 18.52
C TYR A 143 -5.86 10.79 19.72
N ASN A 144 -4.83 10.74 20.57
CA ASN A 144 -4.68 11.67 21.69
C ASN A 144 -3.87 12.91 21.24
N GLU A 145 -4.55 13.98 20.92
CA GLU A 145 -3.94 15.22 20.42
C GLU A 145 -3.06 15.95 21.47
N LYS A 146 -3.09 15.50 22.74
CA LYS A 146 -2.29 16.07 23.82
C LYS A 146 -0.89 15.47 23.91
N THR A 147 -0.65 14.33 23.27
CA THR A 147 0.67 13.71 23.21
C THR A 147 1.48 14.23 22.01
N ALA A 148 2.81 14.18 22.11
CA ALA A 148 3.69 14.73 21.08
C ALA A 148 3.46 14.09 19.70
N ASP A 149 3.17 12.78 19.67
CA ASP A 149 2.98 11.99 18.45
C ASP A 149 1.52 11.69 18.13
N TRP A 150 0.59 12.27 18.91
CA TRP A 150 -0.81 11.92 18.78
C TRP A 150 -1.02 10.41 18.85
N ASP A 151 -0.63 9.83 19.99
CA ASP A 151 -0.66 8.38 20.22
C ASP A 151 -2.01 7.78 19.83
N CYS A 152 -1.94 6.64 19.14
CA CYS A 152 -3.12 5.94 18.67
C CYS A 152 -3.63 4.94 19.70
N ASN A 153 -4.88 5.08 20.10
CA ASN A 153 -5.62 4.05 20.83
C ASN A 153 -6.27 3.07 19.85
N PHE A 154 -5.58 1.99 19.53
CA PHE A 154 -6.09 0.95 18.64
C PHE A 154 -7.33 0.19 19.20
N ALA A 155 -7.65 0.33 20.48
CA ALA A 155 -8.85 -0.25 21.06
C ALA A 155 -10.12 0.61 20.82
N ALA A 156 -9.97 1.89 20.48
CA ALA A 156 -11.08 2.77 20.13
C ALA A 156 -11.80 2.29 18.85
N ASN A 157 -13.09 2.67 18.73
CA ASN A 157 -13.91 2.30 17.57
C ASN A 157 -13.99 3.39 16.49
N GLY A 158 -13.26 4.48 16.64
CA GLY A 158 -13.17 5.57 15.68
C GLY A 158 -12.26 5.29 14.51
N TYR A 159 -12.09 6.29 13.68
CA TYR A 159 -11.24 6.25 12.49
C TYR A 159 -9.78 6.50 12.84
N ARG A 160 -8.90 5.88 12.08
CA ARG A 160 -7.46 6.06 12.14
C ARG A 160 -6.81 5.79 10.77
N LEU A 161 -5.56 6.13 10.62
CA LEU A 161 -4.75 5.67 9.50
C LEU A 161 -4.60 4.13 9.56
N PRO A 162 -4.50 3.44 8.42
CA PRO A 162 -4.15 2.02 8.41
C PRO A 162 -2.76 1.82 8.99
N THR A 163 -2.53 0.70 9.66
CA THR A 163 -1.16 0.22 9.80
C THR A 163 -0.64 -0.21 8.43
N GLU A 164 0.67 -0.23 8.27
CA GLU A 164 1.29 -0.70 7.03
C GLU A 164 0.83 -2.11 6.67
N ALA A 165 0.70 -2.96 7.68
CA ALA A 165 0.24 -4.34 7.53
C ALA A 165 -1.24 -4.43 7.09
N GLU A 166 -2.12 -3.60 7.64
CA GLU A 166 -3.53 -3.53 7.21
C GLU A 166 -3.64 -3.06 5.76
N TRP A 167 -2.84 -2.06 5.39
CA TRP A 167 -2.80 -1.55 4.03
C TRP A 167 -2.36 -2.64 3.04
N GLU A 168 -1.26 -3.35 3.33
CA GLU A 168 -0.75 -4.41 2.46
C GLU A 168 -1.69 -5.61 2.38
N CYS A 169 -2.29 -6.02 3.49
CA CYS A 169 -3.30 -7.07 3.52
C CYS A 169 -4.50 -6.73 2.63
N ALA A 170 -5.02 -5.52 2.75
CA ALA A 170 -6.13 -5.04 1.92
C ALA A 170 -5.76 -4.97 0.44
N CYS A 171 -4.54 -4.56 0.11
CA CYS A 171 -4.04 -4.46 -1.25
C CYS A 171 -3.88 -5.83 -1.91
N ARG A 172 -3.35 -6.83 -1.19
CA ARG A 172 -3.03 -8.16 -1.71
C ARG A 172 -4.23 -9.07 -1.96
N VAL A 173 -5.31 -8.91 -1.23
CA VAL A 173 -6.49 -9.79 -1.36
C VAL A 173 -6.14 -11.30 -1.25
N GLY A 174 -5.17 -11.63 -0.39
CA GLY A 174 -4.68 -13.00 -0.21
C GLY A 174 -3.71 -13.50 -1.29
N THR A 175 -3.31 -12.68 -2.25
CA THR A 175 -2.28 -13.05 -3.24
C THR A 175 -0.87 -12.82 -2.69
N GLU A 176 0.12 -13.52 -3.25
CA GLU A 176 1.54 -13.36 -2.89
C GLU A 176 2.32 -12.51 -3.91
N GLY A 177 1.71 -12.19 -5.05
CA GLY A 177 2.31 -11.41 -6.11
C GLY A 177 2.41 -9.91 -5.82
N PRO A 178 3.07 -9.14 -6.67
CA PRO A 178 3.14 -7.69 -6.57
C PRO A 178 1.79 -6.98 -6.78
N TYR A 179 0.83 -7.69 -7.39
CA TYR A 179 -0.51 -7.21 -7.72
C TYR A 179 -1.55 -8.31 -7.46
N ASP A 180 -2.72 -7.94 -6.92
CA ASP A 180 -3.85 -8.87 -6.73
C ASP A 180 -4.47 -9.33 -8.06
N PHE A 181 -4.38 -8.53 -9.10
CA PHE A 181 -4.86 -8.81 -10.46
C PHE A 181 -3.84 -9.59 -11.34
N GLY A 182 -2.70 -9.98 -10.79
CA GLY A 182 -1.68 -10.86 -11.40
C GLY A 182 -0.47 -10.14 -11.97
N THR A 183 -0.50 -9.68 -13.22
CA THR A 183 0.69 -9.23 -13.96
C THR A 183 0.72 -7.73 -14.25
N ALA A 184 1.93 -7.16 -14.39
CA ALA A 184 2.16 -5.73 -14.55
C ALA A 184 1.56 -5.13 -15.83
N ASP A 185 1.31 -5.91 -16.87
CA ASP A 185 0.65 -5.45 -18.11
C ASP A 185 -0.77 -4.91 -17.88
N LYS A 186 -1.42 -5.36 -16.80
CA LYS A 186 -2.75 -4.87 -16.40
C LYS A 186 -2.72 -3.61 -15.53
N LEU A 187 -1.55 -3.19 -15.02
CA LEU A 187 -1.43 -2.11 -14.05
C LEU A 187 -2.10 -0.81 -14.51
N ARG A 188 -2.02 -0.45 -15.78
CA ARG A 188 -2.69 0.74 -16.35
C ARG A 188 -4.22 0.74 -16.19
N GLN A 189 -4.83 -0.43 -16.01
CA GLN A 189 -6.26 -0.56 -15.77
C GLN A 189 -6.63 -0.32 -14.30
N HIS A 190 -5.67 -0.45 -13.38
CA HIS A 190 -5.85 -0.36 -11.93
C HIS A 190 -5.19 0.86 -11.30
N ALA A 191 -4.29 1.56 -12.00
CA ALA A 191 -3.46 2.62 -11.44
C ALA A 191 -3.46 3.90 -12.28
N TRP A 192 -3.45 5.04 -11.59
CA TRP A 192 -2.98 6.32 -12.10
C TRP A 192 -1.51 6.49 -11.68
N MET A 193 -0.58 6.48 -12.61
CA MET A 193 0.87 6.56 -12.38
C MET A 193 1.56 7.47 -13.42
N ALA A 194 2.85 7.71 -13.32
CA ALA A 194 3.57 8.64 -14.19
C ALA A 194 3.30 8.46 -15.69
N GLU A 195 3.07 7.20 -16.12
CA GLU A 195 2.87 6.89 -17.54
C GLU A 195 1.48 7.22 -18.09
N ASN A 196 0.46 7.47 -17.23
CA ASN A 196 -0.94 7.62 -17.68
C ASN A 196 -1.76 8.62 -16.86
N SER A 197 -1.16 9.37 -15.95
CA SER A 197 -1.86 10.31 -15.05
C SER A 197 -1.95 11.74 -15.59
N ASP A 198 -1.30 12.05 -16.72
CA ASP A 198 -1.16 13.43 -17.22
C ASP A 198 -0.57 14.38 -16.15
N GLN A 199 0.34 13.88 -15.33
CA GLN A 199 1.05 14.59 -14.25
C GLN A 199 0.14 15.25 -13.22
N LYS A 200 -0.98 14.62 -12.87
CA LYS A 200 -1.96 15.12 -11.88
C LYS A 200 -2.71 13.99 -11.20
N THR A 201 -3.39 14.33 -10.11
CA THR A 201 -4.38 13.44 -9.49
C THR A 201 -5.66 13.37 -10.33
N HIS A 202 -6.39 12.28 -10.19
CA HIS A 202 -7.68 12.02 -10.85
C HIS A 202 -8.78 11.77 -9.81
N PRO A 203 -10.07 11.96 -10.17
CA PRO A 203 -11.16 11.55 -9.31
C PRO A 203 -11.04 10.07 -8.93
N VAL A 204 -11.32 9.75 -7.67
CA VAL A 204 -11.22 8.39 -7.15
C VAL A 204 -12.16 7.43 -7.89
N GLY A 205 -11.84 6.14 -7.92
CA GLY A 205 -12.70 5.10 -8.47
C GLY A 205 -12.76 5.02 -9.99
N GLN A 206 -11.93 5.74 -10.72
CA GLN A 206 -11.92 5.69 -12.19
C GLN A 206 -11.16 4.49 -12.77
N LYS A 207 -10.35 3.84 -11.97
CA LYS A 207 -9.65 2.60 -12.34
C LYS A 207 -10.41 1.39 -11.79
N LYS A 208 -9.97 0.18 -12.16
CA LYS A 208 -10.56 -1.04 -11.63
C LYS A 208 -10.18 -1.22 -10.16
N PRO A 209 -11.11 -1.68 -9.30
CA PRO A 209 -10.81 -2.01 -7.92
C PRO A 209 -9.99 -3.31 -7.82
N ASN A 210 -9.50 -3.59 -6.63
CA ASN A 210 -8.96 -4.89 -6.27
C ASN A 210 -10.10 -5.90 -5.95
N GLY A 211 -9.73 -7.13 -5.62
CA GLY A 211 -10.71 -8.19 -5.34
C GLY A 211 -11.58 -7.98 -4.11
N PHE A 212 -11.25 -7.06 -3.20
CA PHE A 212 -12.13 -6.62 -2.10
C PHE A 212 -13.07 -5.46 -2.52
N GLY A 213 -12.92 -4.89 -3.72
CA GLY A 213 -13.68 -3.72 -4.16
C GLY A 213 -13.12 -2.40 -3.68
N ILE A 214 -11.85 -2.34 -3.26
CA ILE A 214 -11.13 -1.13 -2.88
C ILE A 214 -10.43 -0.56 -4.11
N PHE A 215 -10.55 0.74 -4.33
CA PHE A 215 -10.01 1.45 -5.48
C PHE A 215 -8.71 2.18 -5.12
N ASP A 216 -7.94 2.48 -6.16
CA ASP A 216 -6.79 3.38 -6.13
C ASP A 216 -5.67 2.99 -5.14
N LEU A 217 -5.59 1.68 -4.79
CA LEU A 217 -4.47 1.13 -3.99
C LEU A 217 -3.15 1.08 -4.77
N TYR A 218 -3.20 1.33 -6.07
CA TYR A 218 -2.07 1.40 -6.98
C TYR A 218 -2.09 2.75 -7.69
N GLY A 219 -1.30 3.73 -7.23
CA GLY A 219 -1.19 5.04 -7.86
C GLY A 219 -2.17 6.09 -7.31
N ASN A 220 -2.51 7.09 -8.08
CA ASN A 220 -3.24 8.30 -7.74
C ASN A 220 -2.52 9.13 -6.67
N VAL A 221 -2.71 8.86 -5.36
CA VAL A 221 -1.87 9.42 -4.30
C VAL A 221 -1.23 8.31 -3.47
N SER A 222 -0.02 8.53 -3.00
CA SER A 222 0.58 7.67 -1.97
C SER A 222 -0.17 7.90 -0.65
N GLU A 223 -0.33 6.85 0.15
CA GLU A 223 -1.19 6.90 1.32
C GLU A 223 -0.40 6.80 2.62
N TRP A 224 -0.65 7.73 3.54
CA TRP A 224 -0.10 7.68 4.88
C TRP A 224 -0.55 6.43 5.62
N CYS A 225 0.41 5.75 6.25
CA CYS A 225 0.18 4.74 7.27
C CYS A 225 0.55 5.28 8.67
N GLU A 226 0.06 4.59 9.70
CA GLU A 226 0.37 4.93 11.10
C GLU A 226 1.84 4.70 11.45
N ASP A 227 2.45 3.73 10.80
CA ASP A 227 3.76 3.18 11.15
C ASP A 227 4.90 4.15 10.94
N VAL A 228 5.87 4.13 11.86
CA VAL A 228 7.20 4.67 11.64
C VAL A 228 7.88 3.86 10.55
N TYR A 229 8.49 4.52 9.59
CA TYR A 229 9.28 3.84 8.58
C TYR A 229 10.64 3.42 9.13
N SER A 230 10.91 2.13 9.06
CA SER A 230 12.23 1.55 9.28
C SER A 230 12.52 0.52 8.19
N PRO A 231 13.67 0.59 7.51
CA PRO A 231 14.01 -0.35 6.44
C PRO A 231 14.29 -1.77 6.93
N THR A 232 14.41 -1.97 8.24
CA THR A 232 14.73 -3.27 8.84
C THR A 232 13.61 -3.85 9.70
N TYR A 233 12.50 -3.12 9.86
CA TYR A 233 11.42 -3.50 10.79
C TYR A 233 10.84 -4.89 10.54
N TYR A 234 10.75 -5.34 9.30
CA TYR A 234 10.18 -6.64 8.96
C TYR A 234 10.91 -7.83 9.59
N ARG A 235 12.17 -7.65 10.02
CA ARG A 235 12.94 -8.66 10.76
C ARG A 235 12.49 -8.83 12.21
N GLU A 236 11.81 -7.82 12.76
CA GLU A 236 11.42 -7.73 14.17
C GLU A 236 9.90 -7.58 14.33
N SER A 237 9.17 -7.56 13.21
CA SER A 237 7.72 -7.38 13.20
C SER A 237 7.03 -8.44 14.03
N PRO A 238 6.12 -8.06 14.96
CA PRO A 238 5.33 -9.03 15.70
C PRO A 238 4.38 -9.79 14.76
N GLY A 239 4.12 -11.05 15.07
CA GLY A 239 3.29 -11.92 14.24
C GLY A 239 1.78 -11.62 14.29
N VAL A 240 1.32 -10.70 15.13
CA VAL A 240 -0.11 -10.36 15.27
C VAL A 240 -0.27 -8.86 15.36
N ASP A 241 -1.14 -8.32 14.52
CA ASP A 241 -1.53 -6.90 14.46
C ASP A 241 -0.34 -5.93 14.62
N PRO A 242 0.72 -6.03 13.77
CA PRO A 242 1.89 -5.16 13.87
C PRO A 242 1.52 -3.70 13.63
N GLN A 243 2.14 -2.81 14.41
CA GLN A 243 1.85 -1.37 14.45
C GLN A 243 3.09 -0.51 14.14
N GLY A 244 4.09 -1.12 13.49
CA GLY A 244 5.37 -0.47 13.22
C GLY A 244 6.32 -0.47 14.43
N PRO A 245 7.55 0.00 14.24
CA PRO A 245 8.50 0.13 15.33
C PRO A 245 8.09 1.25 16.27
N VAL A 246 8.54 1.16 17.52
CA VAL A 246 8.37 2.26 18.49
C VAL A 246 9.03 3.52 17.93
N ASN A 247 8.33 4.65 18.07
CA ASN A 247 8.85 5.92 17.57
C ASN A 247 10.16 6.30 18.30
N PRO A 248 11.29 6.44 17.57
CA PRO A 248 12.57 6.78 18.18
C PRO A 248 12.74 8.27 18.52
N GLY A 249 11.75 9.12 18.25
CA GLY A 249 11.79 10.55 18.56
C GLY A 249 11.66 11.50 17.36
N LYS A 250 12.50 12.54 17.29
CA LYS A 250 12.39 13.62 16.30
C LYS A 250 12.82 13.20 14.89
N ASP A 251 12.26 13.87 13.88
CA ASP A 251 12.58 13.71 12.45
C ASP A 251 12.31 12.31 11.87
N VAL A 252 11.29 11.66 12.38
CA VAL A 252 10.90 10.33 11.96
C VAL A 252 10.13 10.40 10.64
N LYS A 253 10.46 9.50 9.73
CA LYS A 253 9.63 9.25 8.55
C LYS A 253 8.48 8.32 8.91
N ARG A 254 7.32 8.55 8.30
CA ARG A 254 6.19 7.64 8.35
C ARG A 254 6.07 6.86 7.04
N VAL A 255 5.51 5.68 7.14
CA VAL A 255 5.30 4.85 5.95
C VAL A 255 4.27 5.49 5.04
N ILE A 256 4.56 5.50 3.73
CA ILE A 256 3.59 5.73 2.67
C ILE A 256 3.57 4.54 1.72
N ARG A 257 2.39 4.24 1.18
CA ARG A 257 2.14 3.05 0.35
C ARG A 257 1.41 3.41 -0.94
N GLY A 258 1.38 2.48 -1.91
CA GLY A 258 0.55 2.54 -3.11
C GLY A 258 1.18 3.20 -4.33
N GLY A 259 2.18 4.06 -4.14
CA GLY A 259 2.66 4.92 -5.21
C GLY A 259 1.66 6.05 -5.52
N SER A 260 1.89 6.83 -6.57
CA SER A 260 1.10 8.02 -6.87
C SER A 260 1.05 8.32 -8.38
N TRP A 261 0.36 9.37 -8.75
CA TRP A 261 0.29 9.91 -10.11
C TRP A 261 1.65 10.11 -10.79
N LYS A 262 2.73 10.29 -10.04
CA LYS A 262 4.09 10.48 -10.55
C LYS A 262 5.03 9.29 -10.33
N SER A 263 4.53 8.20 -9.77
CA SER A 263 5.33 7.01 -9.47
C SER A 263 5.55 6.13 -10.69
N SER A 264 6.69 5.45 -10.71
CA SER A 264 6.95 4.38 -11.68
C SER A 264 6.13 3.13 -11.36
N PRO A 265 5.94 2.20 -12.33
CA PRO A 265 5.24 0.94 -12.09
C PRO A 265 5.78 0.13 -10.90
N GLY A 266 7.10 0.13 -10.70
CA GLY A 266 7.74 -0.58 -9.59
C GLY A 266 7.40 0.00 -8.20
N GLN A 267 6.98 1.25 -8.12
CA GLN A 267 6.53 1.89 -6.88
C GLN A 267 5.03 1.68 -6.63
N CYS A 268 4.27 1.27 -7.64
CA CYS A 268 2.84 0.95 -7.56
C CYS A 268 2.63 -0.55 -7.37
N GLN A 269 3.30 -1.17 -6.39
CA GLN A 269 3.17 -2.59 -6.05
C GLN A 269 2.67 -2.76 -4.62
N ALA A 270 2.00 -3.89 -4.35
CA ALA A 270 1.47 -4.19 -3.02
C ALA A 270 2.56 -4.21 -1.93
N THR A 271 3.80 -4.56 -2.28
CA THR A 271 4.94 -4.63 -1.34
C THR A 271 5.77 -3.36 -1.30
N ALA A 272 5.67 -2.50 -2.33
CA ALA A 272 6.47 -1.28 -2.41
C ALA A 272 6.17 -0.36 -1.22
N ARG A 273 7.21 0.03 -0.50
CA ARG A 273 7.11 0.88 0.69
C ARG A 273 8.09 2.03 0.62
N GLN A 274 7.72 3.14 1.20
CA GLN A 274 8.58 4.33 1.27
C GLN A 274 8.40 5.01 2.62
N GLY A 275 9.44 5.73 3.05
CA GLY A 275 9.36 6.59 4.22
C GLY A 275 9.32 8.05 3.80
N GLU A 276 8.28 8.77 4.23
CA GLU A 276 8.12 10.20 3.96
C GLU A 276 8.13 11.01 5.26
N ARG A 277 8.64 12.25 5.21
CA ARG A 277 8.60 13.17 6.35
C ARG A 277 7.17 13.61 6.62
N THR A 278 6.80 13.76 7.87
CA THR A 278 5.41 14.09 8.28
C THR A 278 4.96 15.48 7.84
N GLY A 279 5.90 16.38 7.56
CA GLY A 279 5.62 17.77 7.25
C GLY A 279 5.18 18.63 8.43
N ASP A 280 5.07 18.07 9.62
CA ASP A 280 4.49 18.75 10.78
C ASP A 280 5.27 20.00 11.23
N THR A 281 6.57 20.03 10.97
CA THR A 281 7.47 21.16 11.28
C THR A 281 7.87 21.97 10.05
N ASP A 282 7.41 21.58 8.86
CA ASP A 282 7.76 22.21 7.60
C ASP A 282 6.64 23.13 7.11
N ALA A 283 6.89 24.44 7.15
CA ALA A 283 5.95 25.44 6.63
C ALA A 283 5.78 25.36 5.09
N CYS A 284 6.77 24.79 4.40
CA CYS A 284 6.79 24.66 2.94
C CYS A 284 6.44 23.23 2.48
N PHE A 285 5.85 22.42 3.35
CA PHE A 285 5.44 21.05 3.00
C PHE A 285 4.55 21.04 1.74
N SER A 286 4.97 20.32 0.72
CA SER A 286 4.35 20.37 -0.60
C SER A 286 4.34 19.02 -1.31
N THR A 287 4.15 17.93 -0.58
CA THR A 287 4.05 16.58 -1.15
C THR A 287 2.70 16.38 -1.85
N ASP A 288 2.57 16.95 -3.04
CA ASP A 288 1.37 16.91 -3.90
C ASP A 288 1.01 15.51 -4.42
N PHE A 289 1.69 14.52 -3.94
CA PHE A 289 1.50 13.11 -4.26
C PHE A 289 1.09 12.26 -3.06
N CYS A 290 0.89 12.86 -1.89
CA CYS A 290 0.61 12.13 -0.66
C CYS A 290 -0.74 12.56 -0.07
N GLY A 291 -1.63 11.59 0.06
CA GLY A 291 -2.93 11.67 0.69
C GLY A 291 -3.10 10.53 1.70
N PHE A 292 -4.32 10.03 1.89
CA PHE A 292 -4.58 8.95 2.84
C PHE A 292 -5.99 8.35 2.65
N ARG A 293 -6.22 7.20 3.26
CA ARG A 293 -7.54 6.62 3.53
C ARG A 293 -7.65 6.23 5.00
N CYS A 294 -8.89 6.06 5.50
CA CYS A 294 -9.10 5.68 6.89
C CYS A 294 -9.43 4.19 7.01
N VAL A 295 -9.10 3.67 8.19
CA VAL A 295 -9.60 2.38 8.69
C VAL A 295 -10.25 2.55 10.04
N ARG A 296 -11.05 1.58 10.48
CA ARG A 296 -11.49 1.42 11.85
C ARG A 296 -11.76 -0.04 12.21
N ARG A 297 -11.81 -0.32 13.48
CA ARG A 297 -12.23 -1.64 13.95
C ARG A 297 -13.67 -1.94 13.55
N VAL A 298 -13.93 -3.21 13.28
CA VAL A 298 -15.30 -3.74 13.18
C VAL A 298 -15.85 -3.90 14.58
N THR A 299 -17.02 -3.36 14.86
CA THR A 299 -17.70 -3.61 16.15
C THR A 299 -18.26 -5.04 16.20
N PRO A 300 -18.49 -5.62 17.40
CA PRO A 300 -19.12 -6.93 17.53
C PRO A 300 -20.50 -7.01 16.84
N GLU A 301 -21.29 -5.93 16.91
CA GLU A 301 -22.60 -5.84 16.27
C GLU A 301 -22.49 -5.87 14.74
N GLU A 302 -21.58 -5.06 14.17
CA GLU A 302 -21.29 -5.05 12.73
C GLU A 302 -20.79 -6.43 12.27
N LEU A 303 -19.89 -7.06 13.05
CA LEU A 303 -19.36 -8.38 12.73
C LEU A 303 -20.49 -9.44 12.74
N GLY A 304 -21.46 -9.31 13.65
CA GLY A 304 -22.65 -10.15 13.69
C GLY A 304 -23.52 -9.98 12.45
N ALA A 305 -23.79 -8.74 12.06
CA ALA A 305 -24.57 -8.41 10.87
C ALA A 305 -23.90 -8.91 9.58
N LEU A 306 -22.57 -8.70 9.45
CA LEU A 306 -21.78 -9.15 8.31
C LEU A 306 -21.72 -10.67 8.15
N LYS A 307 -21.77 -11.43 9.26
CA LYS A 307 -21.80 -12.91 9.25
C LYS A 307 -23.20 -13.47 9.02
N GLY A 308 -24.23 -12.75 9.39
CA GLY A 308 -25.65 -13.15 9.23
C GLY A 308 -26.24 -12.91 7.85
N SER A 309 -25.54 -12.16 7.00
CA SER A 309 -25.95 -11.85 5.61
C SER A 309 -25.49 -12.88 4.57
N LYS A 310 -25.13 -14.10 5.02
CA LYS A 310 -24.72 -15.22 4.14
C LYS A 310 -25.87 -16.12 3.81
#